data_9e14a7408ef04cfac6d7f8d4874f00c5
#
_entry.id   9e14a7408ef04cfac6d7f8d4874f00c5
#
_cell.length_a   1.000
_cell.length_b   1.000
_cell.length_c   1.000
_cell.angle_alpha   90.00
_cell.angle_beta   90.00
_cell.angle_gamma   90.00
#
_symmetry.space_group_name_H-M   'P 1'
#
loop_
_entity.id
_entity.type
_entity.pdbx_description
1 polymer ?
#
loop_
_entity_poly.entity_id
_entity_poly.type
_entity_poly.pdbx_seq_one_letter_code
_entity_poly.pdbx_strand_id
1 'polypeptide(L)'
;MRNTATYFVSASLAIAAGCGGDGKAENLFEEKPECTGEGITAFAGTQPQVINKLEIGSAADGFDLDGDGKPDNKLAAVSSIAKSAIDDSLANFDIVIPFEFFDLPAAAKDTCVKFAIYLGDYVNDTDDDGKKPFIEAGDCNDKEMSIRPGNPEVANNFRDDDCDGLADEDGQNAPSADTMDRDADGQSMAQGDCDDTLGTIKKGGTEVCGDGLDNDCDGVADRTASNPTACSPFNVNADIVLDPLSFAGTAPVISFKEGVIEQKGADLIMTAGPSIFSVNIPVTDGISLDLRITGAQIQAKVVDEGGRIVLKEGRLGGVIDSKTADTIRGLEVEQIGLLPENSLLDATFANLLGPLLALPKAKSDIGVKYPGCRTPDIDVDQDGLEAYCDSNPDDEVKVVDICIDGDGTEFQDAGNMQCTEVMKGTKYRFVDGISVELNFETTAIKAIKPPR
;
A
#
# COMPACT_ATOMS: atom_id res chain seq x y z
N MET A 1 -71.40 10.94 -4.20
CA MET A 1 -71.25 11.18 -2.79
C MET A 1 -69.78 10.90 -2.43
N ARG A 2 -69.14 11.91 -1.87
CA ARG A 2 -67.78 12.00 -1.31
C ARG A 2 -66.59 11.57 -2.19
N ASN A 3 -66.04 12.55 -2.87
CA ASN A 3 -64.69 12.60 -3.38
C ASN A 3 -63.68 12.57 -2.21
N THR A 4 -62.69 11.73 -2.31
CA THR A 4 -61.45 11.81 -1.49
C THR A 4 -60.32 12.19 -2.43
N ALA A 5 -59.88 13.44 -2.32
CA ALA A 5 -58.70 13.93 -3.00
C ALA A 5 -57.43 13.49 -2.22
N THR A 6 -56.54 12.79 -2.90
CA THR A 6 -55.19 12.44 -2.36
C THR A 6 -54.25 13.57 -2.71
N TYR A 7 -53.75 14.26 -1.71
CA TYR A 7 -52.70 15.29 -1.85
C TYR A 7 -51.33 14.61 -1.91
N PHE A 8 -50.66 14.79 -3.04
CA PHE A 8 -49.23 14.57 -3.13
C PHE A 8 -48.50 15.75 -2.47
N VAL A 9 -47.78 15.48 -1.41
CA VAL A 9 -46.84 16.46 -0.80
C VAL A 9 -45.51 16.25 -1.47
N SER A 10 -45.14 17.15 -2.36
CA SER A 10 -43.79 17.28 -2.87
C SER A 10 -42.95 17.99 -1.83
N ALA A 11 -42.05 17.28 -1.16
CA ALA A 11 -41.05 17.89 -0.30
C ALA A 11 -39.94 18.45 -1.19
N SER A 12 -39.95 19.74 -1.45
CA SER A 12 -38.84 20.47 -2.00
C SER A 12 -37.83 20.70 -0.87
N LEU A 13 -36.67 20.05 -0.93
CA LEU A 13 -35.54 20.33 -0.05
C LEU A 13 -34.96 21.69 -0.45
N ALA A 14 -35.30 22.72 0.29
CA ALA A 14 -34.65 24.01 0.20
C ALA A 14 -33.36 23.94 1.03
N ILE A 15 -32.24 24.03 0.39
CA ILE A 15 -30.95 24.28 1.07
C ILE A 15 -31.00 25.71 1.59
N ALA A 16 -31.25 25.87 2.87
CA ALA A 16 -31.11 27.13 3.56
C ALA A 16 -29.66 27.26 4.04
N ALA A 17 -28.91 28.14 3.40
CA ALA A 17 -27.67 28.67 4.00
C ALA A 17 -28.05 29.48 5.22
N GLY A 18 -27.92 28.90 6.41
CA GLY A 18 -28.15 29.54 7.70
C GLY A 18 -26.81 29.75 8.40
N CYS A 19 -26.36 30.99 8.49
CA CYS A 19 -25.33 31.36 9.44
C CYS A 19 -25.90 31.28 10.87
N GLY A 20 -25.20 30.59 11.76
CA GLY A 20 -25.32 30.70 13.21
C GLY A 20 -26.15 29.60 13.86
N GLY A 21 -25.47 28.64 14.42
CA GLY A 21 -25.98 27.67 15.39
C GLY A 21 -24.82 26.80 15.81
N ASP A 22 -24.69 26.56 17.12
CA ASP A 22 -23.70 25.68 17.75
C ASP A 22 -23.82 24.22 17.19
N GLY A 23 -23.47 24.05 15.91
CA GLY A 23 -23.29 22.75 15.28
C GLY A 23 -21.95 22.20 15.75
N LYS A 24 -21.93 21.17 16.58
CA LYS A 24 -20.78 20.31 16.68
C LYS A 24 -20.41 19.91 15.26
N ALA A 25 -19.16 20.11 14.88
CA ALA A 25 -18.63 19.56 13.65
C ALA A 25 -18.98 18.06 13.61
N GLU A 26 -19.45 17.58 12.48
CA GLU A 26 -19.74 16.16 12.31
C GLU A 26 -18.42 15.41 12.53
N ASN A 27 -18.43 14.46 13.45
CA ASN A 27 -17.24 13.68 13.75
C ASN A 27 -16.99 12.72 12.58
N LEU A 28 -16.07 13.09 11.70
CA LEU A 28 -15.74 12.34 10.49
C LEU A 28 -15.11 10.96 10.78
N PHE A 29 -14.74 10.70 12.03
CA PHE A 29 -14.22 9.43 12.52
C PHE A 29 -15.28 8.57 13.21
N GLU A 30 -16.54 9.04 13.28
CA GLU A 30 -17.65 8.24 13.83
C GLU A 30 -17.96 7.06 12.92
N GLU A 31 -17.90 5.84 13.47
CA GLU A 31 -18.21 4.62 12.73
C GLU A 31 -19.64 4.68 12.19
N LYS A 32 -19.78 4.41 10.89
CA LYS A 32 -21.09 4.30 10.24
C LYS A 32 -21.73 2.96 10.59
N PRO A 33 -23.08 2.87 10.58
CA PRO A 33 -23.76 1.61 10.79
C PRO A 33 -23.33 0.57 9.74
N GLU A 34 -22.94 -0.62 10.19
CA GLU A 34 -22.61 -1.72 9.29
C GLU A 34 -23.81 -2.09 8.41
N CYS A 35 -23.53 -2.52 7.21
CA CYS A 35 -24.54 -3.11 6.32
C CYS A 35 -25.23 -4.30 6.99
N THR A 36 -26.52 -4.38 6.83
CA THR A 36 -27.30 -5.54 7.30
C THR A 36 -27.06 -6.76 6.39
N GLY A 37 -27.02 -7.96 6.95
CA GLY A 37 -26.83 -9.20 6.22
C GLY A 37 -25.71 -10.07 6.77
N GLU A 38 -25.21 -11.02 5.99
CA GLU A 38 -24.14 -11.91 6.40
C GLU A 38 -22.83 -11.15 6.64
N GLY A 39 -22.10 -11.57 7.66
CA GLY A 39 -20.79 -10.99 7.96
C GLY A 39 -19.76 -11.30 6.88
N ILE A 40 -18.60 -10.65 6.94
CA ILE A 40 -17.48 -10.97 6.08
C ILE A 40 -16.89 -12.32 6.47
N THR A 41 -16.89 -13.26 5.51
CA THR A 41 -16.24 -14.56 5.64
C THR A 41 -15.11 -14.60 4.63
N ALA A 42 -13.87 -14.64 5.08
CA ALA A 42 -12.71 -14.67 4.20
C ALA A 42 -12.80 -15.82 3.18
N PHE A 43 -12.30 -15.56 1.97
CA PHE A 43 -12.32 -16.48 0.81
C PHE A 43 -13.72 -16.78 0.23
N ALA A 44 -14.76 -16.10 0.70
CA ALA A 44 -16.11 -16.22 0.14
C ALA A 44 -16.46 -15.09 -0.85
N GLY A 45 -15.54 -14.18 -1.07
CA GLY A 45 -15.72 -13.04 -1.98
C GLY A 45 -15.74 -13.45 -3.46
N THR A 46 -16.29 -12.57 -4.28
CA THR A 46 -16.59 -12.87 -5.69
C THR A 46 -15.67 -12.16 -6.67
N GLN A 47 -14.98 -11.12 -6.34
CA GLN A 47 -14.18 -10.31 -7.24
C GLN A 47 -12.78 -10.07 -6.66
N PRO A 48 -11.93 -11.12 -6.61
CA PRO A 48 -10.59 -10.99 -6.08
C PRO A 48 -9.73 -10.10 -6.97
N GLN A 49 -9.01 -9.19 -6.34
CA GLN A 49 -8.17 -8.18 -6.97
C GLN A 49 -6.88 -8.03 -6.15
N VAL A 50 -5.90 -7.36 -6.72
CA VAL A 50 -4.69 -6.94 -6.02
C VAL A 50 -4.38 -5.49 -6.39
N ILE A 51 -3.82 -4.74 -5.47
CA ILE A 51 -3.31 -3.40 -5.76
C ILE A 51 -2.07 -3.56 -6.64
N ASN A 52 -2.11 -2.97 -7.84
CA ASN A 52 -1.02 -2.98 -8.80
C ASN A 52 -0.39 -1.59 -9.01
N LYS A 53 -0.95 -0.57 -8.38
CA LYS A 53 -0.40 0.77 -8.30
C LYS A 53 -0.67 1.32 -6.92
N LEU A 54 0.34 1.88 -6.29
CA LEU A 54 0.26 2.55 -4.98
C LEU A 54 1.24 3.73 -4.98
N GLU A 55 0.79 4.89 -4.53
CA GLU A 55 1.64 6.08 -4.40
C GLU A 55 1.09 6.99 -3.31
N ILE A 56 1.95 7.78 -2.67
CA ILE A 56 1.48 8.84 -1.79
C ILE A 56 0.85 9.94 -2.66
N GLY A 57 -0.40 10.29 -2.38
CA GLY A 57 -1.14 11.32 -3.10
C GLY A 57 -0.52 12.71 -2.98
N SER A 58 -0.90 13.61 -3.88
CA SER A 58 -0.49 15.00 -3.77
C SER A 58 -1.24 15.73 -2.64
N ALA A 59 -0.75 16.89 -2.22
CA ALA A 59 -1.43 17.70 -1.21
C ALA A 59 -2.82 18.20 -1.63
N ALA A 60 -3.17 18.08 -2.91
CA ALA A 60 -4.48 18.48 -3.43
C ALA A 60 -5.47 17.30 -3.53
N ASP A 61 -5.02 16.09 -3.24
CA ASP A 61 -5.82 14.86 -3.42
C ASP A 61 -6.49 14.39 -2.12
N GLY A 62 -6.13 14.94 -0.96
CA GLY A 62 -6.59 14.50 0.37
C GLY A 62 -8.11 14.53 0.57
N PHE A 63 -8.59 13.71 1.51
CA PHE A 63 -9.91 13.90 2.09
C PHE A 63 -9.90 15.14 2.99
N ASP A 64 -11.04 15.78 3.15
CA ASP A 64 -11.26 16.82 4.15
C ASP A 64 -11.51 16.12 5.49
N LEU A 65 -10.45 15.93 6.28
CA LEU A 65 -10.50 15.15 7.52
C LEU A 65 -10.78 16.02 8.76
N ASP A 66 -10.54 17.34 8.68
CA ASP A 66 -10.80 18.28 9.75
C ASP A 66 -12.09 19.11 9.53
N GLY A 67 -12.73 18.99 8.37
CA GLY A 67 -13.98 19.68 8.05
C GLY A 67 -13.81 21.13 7.64
N ASP A 68 -12.60 21.57 7.25
CA ASP A 68 -12.32 22.97 6.85
C ASP A 68 -12.65 23.25 5.36
N GLY A 69 -13.05 22.22 4.62
CA GLY A 69 -13.42 22.28 3.20
C GLY A 69 -12.21 22.16 2.25
N LYS A 70 -11.04 21.77 2.75
CA LYS A 70 -9.83 21.54 1.97
C LYS A 70 -9.34 20.11 2.14
N PRO A 71 -8.56 19.62 1.19
CA PRO A 71 -7.95 18.31 1.31
C PRO A 71 -6.81 18.31 2.33
N ASP A 72 -6.74 17.23 3.12
CA ASP A 72 -5.70 16.99 4.12
C ASP A 72 -4.80 15.83 3.67
N ASN A 73 -3.55 16.14 3.35
CA ASN A 73 -2.51 15.16 3.07
C ASN A 73 -1.13 15.75 3.38
N LYS A 74 -0.75 15.74 4.63
CA LYS A 74 0.57 16.23 5.05
C LYS A 74 1.69 15.32 4.59
N LEU A 75 1.42 14.00 4.50
CA LEU A 75 2.42 13.06 4.03
C LEU A 75 2.85 13.29 2.57
N ALA A 76 2.06 14.03 1.79
CA ALA A 76 2.43 14.45 0.43
C ALA A 76 3.81 15.12 0.33
N ALA A 77 4.25 15.79 1.40
CA ALA A 77 5.56 16.44 1.43
C ALA A 77 6.74 15.47 1.26
N VAL A 78 6.56 14.19 1.59
CA VAL A 78 7.58 13.14 1.44
C VAL A 78 7.32 12.20 0.26
N SER A 79 6.31 12.44 -0.55
CA SER A 79 5.91 11.57 -1.65
C SER A 79 7.06 11.31 -2.65
N SER A 80 7.86 12.33 -2.96
CA SER A 80 8.99 12.17 -3.88
C SER A 80 10.13 11.32 -3.32
N ILE A 81 10.26 11.27 -1.99
CA ILE A 81 11.29 10.47 -1.30
C ILE A 81 10.85 9.00 -1.24
N ALA A 82 9.58 8.77 -0.92
CA ALA A 82 9.04 7.42 -0.77
C ALA A 82 8.71 6.73 -2.11
N LYS A 83 8.58 7.51 -3.20
CA LYS A 83 8.08 6.98 -4.47
C LYS A 83 8.89 5.79 -5.00
N SER A 84 10.22 5.91 -5.08
CA SER A 84 11.04 4.81 -5.61
C SER A 84 10.95 3.57 -4.74
N ALA A 85 10.97 3.71 -3.41
CA ALA A 85 10.87 2.58 -2.50
C ALA A 85 9.52 1.84 -2.65
N ILE A 86 8.42 2.57 -2.81
CA ILE A 86 7.10 1.97 -3.03
C ILE A 86 7.05 1.29 -4.41
N ASP A 87 7.53 1.96 -5.45
CA ASP A 87 7.55 1.41 -6.81
C ASP A 87 8.41 0.13 -6.88
N ASP A 88 9.59 0.14 -6.27
CA ASP A 88 10.49 -1.01 -6.20
C ASP A 88 9.85 -2.17 -5.39
N SER A 89 9.25 -1.87 -4.25
CA SER A 89 8.59 -2.88 -3.42
C SER A 89 7.36 -3.51 -4.10
N LEU A 90 6.62 -2.74 -4.89
CA LEU A 90 5.53 -3.30 -5.72
C LEU A 90 6.09 -4.14 -6.88
N ALA A 91 7.17 -3.67 -7.50
CA ALA A 91 7.79 -4.38 -8.63
C ALA A 91 8.44 -5.70 -8.19
N ASN A 92 8.97 -5.77 -6.98
CA ASN A 92 9.61 -6.96 -6.41
C ASN A 92 8.64 -7.84 -5.61
N PHE A 93 7.34 -7.48 -5.54
CA PHE A 93 6.31 -8.18 -4.77
C PHE A 93 6.58 -8.25 -3.27
N ASP A 94 7.37 -7.32 -2.74
CA ASP A 94 7.55 -7.13 -1.30
C ASP A 94 6.27 -6.56 -0.68
N ILE A 95 5.48 -5.82 -1.48
CA ILE A 95 4.15 -5.33 -1.13
C ILE A 95 3.13 -6.01 -2.02
N VAL A 96 2.33 -6.89 -1.45
CA VAL A 96 1.20 -7.52 -2.13
C VAL A 96 -0.05 -7.26 -1.30
N ILE A 97 -1.00 -6.50 -1.84
CA ILE A 97 -2.22 -6.09 -1.13
C ILE A 97 -3.45 -6.61 -1.89
N PRO A 98 -3.89 -7.84 -1.60
CA PRO A 98 -5.12 -8.39 -2.16
C PRO A 98 -6.36 -7.70 -1.62
N PHE A 99 -7.38 -7.68 -2.44
CA PHE A 99 -8.66 -7.07 -2.19
C PHE A 99 -9.80 -8.02 -2.58
N GLU A 100 -10.81 -8.18 -1.73
CA GLU A 100 -11.92 -9.11 -1.97
C GLU A 100 -13.25 -8.42 -1.68
N PHE A 101 -14.13 -8.36 -2.66
CA PHE A 101 -15.52 -7.92 -2.47
C PHE A 101 -16.41 -9.07 -2.06
N PHE A 102 -17.40 -8.77 -1.23
CA PHE A 102 -18.44 -9.69 -0.81
C PHE A 102 -19.79 -9.21 -1.35
N ASP A 103 -20.56 -10.13 -1.93
CA ASP A 103 -21.90 -9.88 -2.46
C ASP A 103 -21.97 -8.82 -3.59
N LEU A 104 -20.86 -8.53 -4.28
CA LEU A 104 -20.78 -7.60 -5.40
C LEU A 104 -20.52 -8.35 -6.73
N PRO A 105 -21.56 -8.89 -7.39
CA PRO A 105 -21.37 -9.73 -8.58
C PRO A 105 -21.02 -8.95 -9.85
N ALA A 106 -21.30 -7.67 -9.91
CA ALA A 106 -21.05 -6.82 -11.06
C ALA A 106 -20.87 -5.35 -10.67
N ALA A 107 -20.25 -4.55 -11.53
CA ALA A 107 -20.12 -3.11 -11.35
C ALA A 107 -21.50 -2.45 -11.49
N ALA A 108 -22.15 -2.16 -10.37
CA ALA A 108 -23.48 -1.57 -10.29
C ALA A 108 -23.61 -0.68 -9.05
N LYS A 109 -24.67 0.13 -9.01
CA LYS A 109 -25.05 0.85 -7.79
C LYS A 109 -25.35 -0.13 -6.68
N ASP A 110 -24.81 0.14 -5.51
CA ASP A 110 -25.06 -0.66 -4.32
C ASP A 110 -25.05 0.24 -3.08
N THR A 111 -25.95 -0.01 -2.16
CA THR A 111 -26.07 0.73 -0.89
C THR A 111 -25.42 0.00 0.28
N CYS A 112 -24.83 -1.18 0.01
CA CYS A 112 -24.23 -2.01 1.03
C CYS A 112 -23.07 -2.81 0.45
N VAL A 113 -21.91 -2.18 0.33
CA VAL A 113 -20.69 -2.80 -0.20
C VAL A 113 -19.80 -3.23 0.96
N LYS A 114 -19.44 -4.50 0.93
CA LYS A 114 -18.51 -5.06 1.91
C LYS A 114 -17.27 -5.57 1.19
N PHE A 115 -16.11 -5.31 1.77
CA PHE A 115 -14.85 -5.83 1.25
C PHE A 115 -13.81 -5.98 2.35
N ALA A 116 -12.82 -6.80 2.09
CA ALA A 116 -11.64 -6.94 2.92
C ALA A 116 -10.39 -6.64 2.11
N ILE A 117 -9.39 -6.14 2.81
CA ILE A 117 -8.04 -5.90 2.30
C ILE A 117 -7.10 -6.77 3.11
N TYR A 118 -6.15 -7.39 2.43
CA TYR A 118 -5.25 -8.35 3.02
C TYR A 118 -3.80 -7.99 2.77
N LEU A 119 -2.91 -8.58 3.51
CA LEU A 119 -1.51 -8.75 3.15
C LEU A 119 -1.38 -10.08 2.41
N GLY A 120 -0.67 -10.10 1.33
CA GLY A 120 -0.44 -11.28 0.52
C GLY A 120 1.03 -11.56 0.33
N ASP A 121 1.32 -12.77 -0.04
CA ASP A 121 2.62 -13.18 -0.55
C ASP A 121 2.41 -13.72 -1.98
N TYR A 122 3.17 -13.19 -2.91
CA TYR A 122 3.20 -13.72 -4.26
C TYR A 122 4.16 -14.91 -4.26
N VAL A 123 3.58 -16.09 -4.14
CA VAL A 123 4.33 -17.35 -4.17
C VAL A 123 3.93 -18.06 -5.45
N ASN A 124 4.54 -17.64 -6.55
CA ASN A 124 4.49 -18.42 -7.77
C ASN A 124 5.85 -19.11 -7.92
N ASP A 125 5.94 -20.28 -7.33
CA ASP A 125 7.04 -21.22 -7.39
C ASP A 125 6.36 -22.52 -7.82
N THR A 126 6.27 -22.72 -9.13
CA THR A 126 5.46 -23.78 -9.73
C THR A 126 6.15 -25.12 -9.60
N ASP A 127 7.46 -25.14 -9.61
CA ASP A 127 8.28 -26.36 -9.52
C ASP A 127 8.78 -26.66 -8.10
N ASP A 128 8.49 -25.77 -7.14
CA ASP A 128 8.78 -25.93 -5.70
C ASP A 128 10.29 -25.95 -5.37
N ASP A 129 11.08 -25.19 -6.11
CA ASP A 129 12.54 -25.12 -5.96
C ASP A 129 12.99 -24.05 -4.95
N GLY A 130 12.06 -23.22 -4.47
CA GLY A 130 12.28 -22.16 -3.49
C GLY A 130 12.72 -20.84 -4.12
N LYS A 131 12.67 -20.71 -5.44
CA LYS A 131 12.87 -19.47 -6.17
C LYS A 131 11.55 -18.97 -6.72
N LYS A 132 11.49 -17.70 -7.05
CA LYS A 132 10.29 -17.08 -7.63
C LYS A 132 10.65 -16.55 -9.00
N PRO A 133 9.84 -16.76 -10.03
CA PRO A 133 9.96 -16.02 -11.27
C PRO A 133 9.70 -14.52 -11.00
N PHE A 134 9.96 -13.64 -11.93
CA PHE A 134 9.71 -12.19 -11.85
C PHE A 134 10.60 -11.36 -10.91
N ILE A 135 11.59 -11.94 -10.25
CA ILE A 135 12.52 -11.24 -9.37
C ILE A 135 13.89 -11.16 -10.01
N GLU A 136 14.60 -10.05 -9.87
CA GLU A 136 15.99 -9.94 -10.32
C GLU A 136 16.83 -11.08 -9.72
N ALA A 137 17.57 -11.79 -10.54
CA ALA A 137 18.24 -13.06 -10.21
C ALA A 137 17.25 -14.14 -9.68
N GLY A 138 16.01 -14.09 -10.14
CA GLY A 138 14.99 -15.09 -9.87
C GLY A 138 15.10 -16.32 -10.77
N ASP A 139 14.10 -17.17 -10.70
CA ASP A 139 13.99 -18.36 -11.51
C ASP A 139 13.69 -17.99 -12.98
N CYS A 140 14.48 -18.48 -13.91
CA CYS A 140 14.26 -18.30 -15.36
C CYS A 140 13.42 -19.43 -16.00
N ASN A 141 13.11 -20.49 -15.24
CA ASN A 141 12.23 -21.57 -15.69
C ASN A 141 11.41 -22.18 -14.56
N ASP A 142 10.33 -21.52 -14.16
CA ASP A 142 9.39 -21.92 -13.10
C ASP A 142 8.62 -23.25 -13.39
N LYS A 143 9.14 -24.07 -14.29
CA LYS A 143 8.59 -25.41 -14.61
C LYS A 143 9.57 -26.54 -14.34
N GLU A 144 10.83 -26.23 -14.06
CA GLU A 144 11.89 -27.22 -13.99
C GLU A 144 12.89 -26.91 -12.86
N MET A 145 12.70 -27.46 -11.68
CA MET A 145 13.47 -27.28 -10.44
C MET A 145 15.02 -27.35 -10.64
N SER A 146 15.49 -27.92 -11.73
CA SER A 146 16.91 -28.01 -12.04
C SER A 146 17.49 -26.76 -12.71
N ILE A 147 16.63 -25.83 -13.14
CA ILE A 147 17.00 -24.58 -13.78
C ILE A 147 16.66 -23.45 -12.82
N ARG A 148 17.69 -22.86 -12.19
CA ARG A 148 17.51 -21.80 -11.20
C ARG A 148 18.82 -21.11 -10.85
N PRO A 149 18.80 -19.89 -10.34
CA PRO A 149 20.00 -19.17 -9.92
C PRO A 149 20.85 -19.96 -8.93
N GLY A 150 22.13 -20.08 -9.26
CA GLY A 150 23.14 -20.74 -8.43
C GLY A 150 23.26 -22.25 -8.63
N ASN A 151 22.55 -22.83 -9.56
CA ASN A 151 22.84 -24.18 -10.03
C ASN A 151 24.10 -24.17 -10.92
N PRO A 152 24.84 -25.27 -10.98
CA PRO A 152 25.92 -25.41 -11.95
C PRO A 152 25.34 -25.77 -13.32
N GLU A 153 25.94 -25.28 -14.39
CA GLU A 153 25.63 -25.66 -15.74
C GLU A 153 25.76 -27.18 -16.00
N VAL A 154 24.79 -27.75 -16.69
CA VAL A 154 24.79 -29.15 -17.14
C VAL A 154 25.25 -29.20 -18.58
N ALA A 155 26.53 -29.45 -18.80
CA ALA A 155 27.16 -29.39 -20.11
C ALA A 155 26.43 -30.20 -21.20
N ASN A 156 26.18 -29.57 -22.34
CA ASN A 156 25.53 -30.10 -23.53
C ASN A 156 24.03 -30.47 -23.38
N ASN A 157 23.34 -29.79 -22.45
CA ASN A 157 21.88 -29.83 -22.39
C ASN A 157 21.23 -28.71 -23.20
N PHE A 158 22.04 -27.70 -23.60
CA PHE A 158 21.67 -26.57 -24.47
C PHE A 158 20.73 -25.59 -23.82
N ARG A 159 20.82 -25.45 -22.50
CA ARG A 159 20.01 -24.59 -21.65
C ARG A 159 20.86 -23.82 -20.67
N ASP A 160 20.33 -22.72 -20.20
CA ASP A 160 20.83 -21.92 -19.09
C ASP A 160 20.31 -22.53 -17.79
N ASP A 161 21.14 -23.30 -17.08
CA ASP A 161 20.73 -23.96 -15.81
C ASP A 161 20.91 -23.10 -14.58
N ASP A 162 21.69 -22.00 -14.68
CA ASP A 162 21.94 -21.11 -13.54
C ASP A 162 21.30 -19.73 -13.67
N CYS A 163 20.54 -19.50 -14.74
CA CYS A 163 19.77 -18.29 -15.00
C CYS A 163 20.63 -17.01 -15.12
N ASP A 164 21.83 -17.13 -15.71
CA ASP A 164 22.69 -15.98 -15.98
C ASP A 164 22.50 -15.39 -17.40
N GLY A 165 21.61 -15.98 -18.20
CA GLY A 165 21.30 -15.60 -19.58
C GLY A 165 22.19 -16.23 -20.63
N LEU A 166 22.98 -17.23 -20.27
CA LEU A 166 23.87 -17.97 -21.17
C LEU A 166 23.66 -19.47 -21.00
N ALA A 167 23.62 -20.23 -22.11
CA ALA A 167 23.46 -21.67 -22.07
C ALA A 167 24.81 -22.39 -22.24
N ASP A 168 25.01 -23.48 -21.48
CA ASP A 168 26.19 -24.35 -21.57
C ASP A 168 27.54 -23.58 -21.49
N GLU A 169 27.62 -22.45 -20.78
CA GLU A 169 28.87 -21.74 -20.63
C GLU A 169 29.83 -22.49 -19.67
N ASP A 170 31.10 -22.20 -19.74
CA ASP A 170 32.16 -22.94 -19.00
C ASP A 170 32.55 -22.31 -17.65
N GLY A 171 31.62 -21.54 -17.02
CA GLY A 171 31.87 -20.83 -15.79
C GLY A 171 32.75 -19.57 -15.92
N GLN A 172 32.91 -19.08 -17.12
CA GLN A 172 33.67 -17.86 -17.45
C GLN A 172 32.75 -16.70 -17.85
N ASN A 173 31.45 -16.84 -17.73
CA ASN A 173 30.43 -15.90 -18.21
C ASN A 173 30.62 -15.52 -19.68
N ALA A 174 30.98 -16.48 -20.47
CA ALA A 174 31.16 -16.34 -21.92
C ALA A 174 30.19 -17.30 -22.66
N PRO A 175 29.46 -16.83 -23.66
CA PRO A 175 28.55 -17.66 -24.40
C PRO A 175 29.22 -18.94 -24.89
N SER A 176 28.47 -20.04 -24.91
CA SER A 176 28.92 -21.29 -25.55
C SER A 176 29.46 -21.03 -26.95
N ALA A 177 30.49 -21.75 -27.35
CA ALA A 177 31.04 -21.64 -28.70
C ALA A 177 30.21 -22.35 -29.78
N ASP A 178 29.10 -22.98 -29.39
CA ASP A 178 28.24 -23.71 -30.32
C ASP A 178 27.43 -22.76 -31.22
N THR A 179 27.60 -22.92 -32.50
CA THR A 179 26.98 -22.12 -33.57
C THR A 179 25.79 -22.81 -34.24
N MET A 180 25.38 -23.98 -33.74
CA MET A 180 24.23 -24.70 -34.28
C MET A 180 22.93 -24.12 -33.67
N ASP A 181 22.04 -23.71 -34.52
CA ASP A 181 20.67 -23.36 -34.22
C ASP A 181 19.83 -24.65 -34.30
N ARG A 182 19.43 -25.20 -33.12
CA ARG A 182 18.79 -26.53 -33.04
C ARG A 182 17.28 -26.46 -33.14
N ASP A 183 16.70 -25.40 -32.64
CA ASP A 183 15.26 -25.19 -32.64
C ASP A 183 14.77 -24.38 -33.85
N ALA A 184 15.72 -23.84 -34.62
CA ALA A 184 15.48 -23.07 -35.84
C ALA A 184 14.76 -21.72 -35.61
N ASP A 185 15.03 -21.06 -34.49
CA ASP A 185 14.49 -19.75 -34.17
C ASP A 185 15.31 -18.58 -34.75
N GLY A 186 16.50 -18.90 -35.32
CA GLY A 186 17.44 -17.98 -35.97
C GLY A 186 18.58 -17.53 -35.08
N GLN A 187 18.71 -18.05 -33.87
CA GLN A 187 19.85 -17.86 -32.99
C GLN A 187 20.45 -19.20 -32.56
N SER A 188 21.64 -19.15 -32.01
CA SER A 188 22.35 -20.28 -31.41
C SER A 188 22.90 -19.85 -30.05
N MET A 189 23.33 -20.76 -29.21
CA MET A 189 23.98 -20.45 -27.93
C MET A 189 25.14 -19.46 -28.07
N ALA A 190 25.98 -19.59 -29.16
CA ALA A 190 27.04 -18.63 -29.46
C ALA A 190 26.52 -17.19 -29.71
N GLN A 191 25.26 -17.03 -30.03
CA GLN A 191 24.60 -15.75 -30.26
C GLN A 191 23.84 -15.26 -29.02
N GLY A 192 23.82 -16.08 -27.95
CA GLY A 192 23.21 -15.77 -26.66
C GLY A 192 21.77 -16.30 -26.53
N ASP A 193 21.43 -17.34 -27.26
CA ASP A 193 20.24 -18.12 -27.05
C ASP A 193 20.41 -18.94 -25.77
N CYS A 194 19.55 -18.76 -24.79
CA CYS A 194 19.64 -19.41 -23.48
C CYS A 194 18.85 -20.73 -23.39
N ASP A 195 18.06 -21.09 -24.40
CA ASP A 195 17.51 -22.44 -24.57
C ASP A 195 17.40 -22.81 -26.05
N ASP A 196 18.50 -23.30 -26.65
CA ASP A 196 18.59 -23.73 -28.04
C ASP A 196 17.78 -25.03 -28.33
N THR A 197 16.83 -25.37 -27.46
CA THR A 197 15.87 -26.46 -27.63
C THR A 197 14.44 -25.99 -27.81
N LEU A 198 14.15 -24.71 -27.55
CA LEU A 198 12.79 -24.15 -27.47
C LEU A 198 12.68 -22.81 -28.22
N GLY A 199 12.32 -22.83 -29.49
CA GLY A 199 12.26 -21.67 -30.38
C GLY A 199 11.33 -20.51 -29.99
N THR A 200 10.85 -20.48 -28.78
CA THR A 200 10.17 -19.35 -28.17
C THR A 200 11.09 -18.55 -27.25
N ILE A 201 12.27 -19.05 -26.96
CA ILE A 201 13.31 -18.50 -26.12
C ILE A 201 14.49 -18.08 -26.98
N LYS A 202 14.93 -16.84 -26.84
CA LYS A 202 16.12 -16.31 -27.52
C LYS A 202 16.49 -14.92 -27.02
N LYS A 203 17.73 -14.58 -27.10
CA LYS A 203 18.24 -13.28 -26.72
C LYS A 203 17.50 -12.11 -27.38
N GLY A 204 16.93 -11.24 -26.57
CA GLY A 204 16.14 -10.11 -27.05
C GLY A 204 14.81 -10.52 -27.69
N GLY A 205 14.29 -11.68 -27.32
CA GLY A 205 12.95 -12.14 -27.63
C GLY A 205 11.87 -11.24 -27.08
N THR A 206 10.67 -11.72 -27.04
CA THR A 206 9.54 -11.02 -26.42
C THR A 206 8.95 -11.93 -25.37
N GLU A 207 8.88 -11.46 -24.13
CA GLU A 207 8.28 -12.19 -23.03
C GLU A 207 6.85 -12.64 -23.32
N VAL A 208 6.56 -13.92 -23.07
CA VAL A 208 5.23 -14.51 -23.13
C VAL A 208 4.66 -14.57 -21.73
N CYS A 209 3.93 -13.54 -21.34
CA CYS A 209 3.46 -13.36 -19.98
C CYS A 209 2.71 -14.57 -19.41
N GLY A 210 3.15 -15.08 -18.28
CA GLY A 210 2.52 -16.16 -17.53
C GLY A 210 2.87 -17.56 -18.04
N ASP A 211 3.91 -17.69 -18.83
CA ASP A 211 4.39 -19.00 -19.23
C ASP A 211 5.51 -19.53 -18.32
N GLY A 212 6.06 -18.70 -17.42
CA GLY A 212 7.08 -19.06 -16.45
C GLY A 212 8.44 -19.34 -17.07
N LEU A 213 8.75 -18.74 -18.22
CA LEU A 213 10.00 -18.88 -18.94
C LEU A 213 10.62 -17.51 -19.24
N ASP A 214 11.93 -17.42 -19.21
CA ASP A 214 12.72 -16.28 -19.69
C ASP A 214 12.81 -16.34 -21.23
N ASN A 215 11.87 -15.68 -21.91
CA ASN A 215 11.83 -15.74 -23.37
C ASN A 215 12.82 -14.79 -24.05
N ASP A 216 13.41 -13.83 -23.34
CA ASP A 216 14.34 -12.85 -23.91
C ASP A 216 15.79 -13.02 -23.45
N CYS A 217 16.06 -14.03 -22.61
CA CYS A 217 17.39 -14.40 -22.11
C CYS A 217 18.05 -13.26 -21.31
N ASP A 218 17.28 -12.58 -20.45
CA ASP A 218 17.81 -11.56 -19.56
C ASP A 218 18.00 -12.06 -18.12
N GLY A 219 17.70 -13.34 -17.85
CA GLY A 219 17.84 -14.01 -16.56
C GLY A 219 16.60 -13.92 -15.66
N VAL A 220 15.46 -13.47 -16.19
CA VAL A 220 14.23 -13.33 -15.41
C VAL A 220 13.00 -13.77 -16.21
N ALA A 221 12.33 -14.83 -15.78
CA ALA A 221 11.11 -15.31 -16.43
C ALA A 221 9.97 -14.28 -16.40
N ASP A 222 9.18 -14.23 -17.49
CA ASP A 222 7.95 -13.44 -17.62
C ASP A 222 8.12 -11.91 -17.41
N ARG A 223 9.35 -11.37 -17.44
CA ARG A 223 9.67 -9.98 -17.17
C ARG A 223 10.91 -9.59 -17.92
N THR A 224 11.04 -8.36 -18.36
CA THR A 224 12.29 -7.85 -18.89
C THR A 224 12.98 -6.93 -17.88
N ALA A 225 14.30 -7.03 -17.74
CA ALA A 225 15.08 -6.14 -16.89
C ALA A 225 14.92 -4.67 -17.29
N SER A 226 14.66 -4.41 -18.58
CA SER A 226 14.41 -3.06 -19.11
C SER A 226 12.98 -2.57 -18.94
N ASN A 227 12.01 -3.46 -18.69
CA ASN A 227 10.62 -3.14 -18.49
C ASN A 227 9.96 -4.09 -17.48
N PRO A 228 10.18 -3.89 -16.19
CA PRO A 228 9.69 -4.79 -15.14
C PRO A 228 8.16 -4.85 -15.02
N THR A 229 7.45 -4.00 -15.74
CA THR A 229 5.98 -4.02 -15.81
C THR A 229 5.42 -4.60 -17.09
N ALA A 230 6.27 -5.05 -18.02
CA ALA A 230 5.84 -5.57 -19.31
C ALA A 230 4.96 -6.82 -19.17
N CYS A 231 5.29 -7.69 -18.23
CA CYS A 231 4.44 -8.80 -17.84
C CYS A 231 4.13 -8.68 -16.34
N SER A 232 3.01 -8.07 -16.00
CA SER A 232 2.58 -8.10 -14.60
C SER A 232 2.15 -9.53 -14.24
N PRO A 233 2.69 -10.15 -13.17
CA PRO A 233 2.20 -11.43 -12.68
C PRO A 233 0.78 -11.30 -12.11
N PHE A 234 0.37 -10.09 -11.75
CA PHE A 234 -0.97 -9.80 -11.29
C PHE A 234 -1.93 -9.71 -12.46
N ASN A 235 -2.50 -10.84 -12.82
CA ASN A 235 -3.46 -10.97 -13.90
C ASN A 235 -4.55 -11.97 -13.52
N VAL A 236 -5.52 -12.16 -14.41
CA VAL A 236 -6.68 -13.05 -14.18
C VAL A 236 -6.32 -14.53 -13.95
N ASN A 237 -5.08 -14.92 -14.13
CA ASN A 237 -4.60 -16.28 -13.87
C ASN A 237 -3.80 -16.38 -12.57
N ALA A 238 -3.43 -15.26 -11.94
CA ALA A 238 -2.61 -15.25 -10.73
C ALA A 238 -3.40 -15.71 -9.49
N ASP A 239 -2.78 -16.56 -8.69
CA ASP A 239 -3.23 -16.94 -7.35
C ASP A 239 -2.34 -16.23 -6.32
N ILE A 240 -2.94 -15.55 -5.35
CA ILE A 240 -2.24 -14.88 -4.25
C ILE A 240 -2.50 -15.63 -2.96
N VAL A 241 -1.43 -16.01 -2.26
CA VAL A 241 -1.51 -16.60 -0.91
C VAL A 241 -1.53 -15.47 0.12
N LEU A 242 -2.39 -15.56 1.11
CA LEU A 242 -2.48 -14.54 2.15
C LEU A 242 -1.46 -14.75 3.26
N ASP A 243 -0.98 -13.64 3.81
CA ASP A 243 -0.19 -13.64 5.04
C ASP A 243 -1.10 -13.93 6.24
N PRO A 244 -0.70 -14.80 7.20
CA PRO A 244 -1.43 -15.04 8.45
C PRO A 244 -1.75 -13.76 9.23
N LEU A 245 -0.93 -12.71 9.14
CA LEU A 245 -1.16 -11.41 9.78
C LEU A 245 -2.39 -10.67 9.24
N SER A 246 -2.93 -11.09 8.09
CA SER A 246 -4.20 -10.58 7.58
C SER A 246 -5.40 -10.91 8.46
N PHE A 247 -5.23 -11.78 9.46
CA PHE A 247 -6.35 -12.31 10.25
C PHE A 247 -6.21 -12.08 11.74
N ALA A 248 -7.32 -11.71 12.39
CA ALA A 248 -7.52 -11.83 13.83
C ALA A 248 -8.41 -13.05 14.10
N GLY A 249 -7.79 -14.20 14.36
CA GLY A 249 -8.49 -15.48 14.35
C GLY A 249 -8.90 -15.91 12.93
N THR A 250 -10.18 -15.86 12.60
CA THR A 250 -10.70 -16.17 11.25
C THR A 250 -11.25 -14.94 10.52
N ALA A 251 -11.27 -13.78 11.16
CA ALA A 251 -11.79 -12.55 10.59
C ALA A 251 -10.65 -11.72 9.96
N PRO A 252 -10.88 -11.08 8.81
CA PRO A 252 -9.93 -10.12 8.25
C PRO A 252 -9.67 -8.96 9.22
N VAL A 253 -8.41 -8.58 9.37
CA VAL A 253 -8.01 -7.43 10.21
C VAL A 253 -8.52 -6.12 9.60
N ILE A 254 -8.44 -6.01 8.26
CA ILE A 254 -8.90 -4.83 7.54
C ILE A 254 -10.18 -5.18 6.81
N SER A 255 -11.28 -4.60 7.22
CA SER A 255 -12.58 -4.82 6.58
C SER A 255 -13.43 -3.57 6.61
N PHE A 256 -14.15 -3.35 5.52
CA PHE A 256 -15.12 -2.29 5.36
C PHE A 256 -16.50 -2.92 5.18
N LYS A 257 -17.46 -2.53 5.99
CA LYS A 257 -18.79 -3.15 6.05
C LYS A 257 -19.94 -2.18 5.79
N GLU A 258 -19.61 -0.94 5.42
CA GLU A 258 -20.55 0.18 5.29
C GLU A 258 -20.37 0.95 3.98
N GLY A 259 -19.72 0.32 2.99
CA GLY A 259 -19.49 0.95 1.69
C GLY A 259 -20.73 1.14 0.86
N VAL A 260 -20.70 2.12 -0.02
CA VAL A 260 -21.75 2.40 -1.01
C VAL A 260 -21.15 2.64 -2.39
N ILE A 261 -21.84 2.23 -3.45
CA ILE A 261 -21.52 2.58 -4.84
C ILE A 261 -22.62 3.42 -5.42
N GLU A 262 -22.30 4.64 -5.80
CA GLU A 262 -23.22 5.59 -6.38
C GLU A 262 -22.84 5.96 -7.81
N GLN A 263 -23.85 6.31 -8.62
CA GLN A 263 -23.61 6.89 -9.94
C GLN A 263 -23.30 8.38 -9.80
N LYS A 264 -22.09 8.81 -10.19
CA LYS A 264 -21.71 10.22 -10.29
C LYS A 264 -21.35 10.55 -11.74
N GLY A 265 -22.28 11.18 -12.45
CA GLY A 265 -22.13 11.40 -13.88
C GLY A 265 -22.14 10.09 -14.68
N ALA A 266 -21.07 9.81 -15.42
CA ALA A 266 -20.89 8.56 -16.16
C ALA A 266 -20.27 7.44 -15.31
N ASP A 267 -19.70 7.75 -14.16
CA ASP A 267 -18.88 6.85 -13.37
C ASP A 267 -19.65 6.26 -12.18
N LEU A 268 -19.29 5.04 -11.81
CA LEU A 268 -19.69 4.41 -10.55
C LEU A 268 -18.59 4.70 -9.54
N ILE A 269 -18.93 5.39 -8.46
CA ILE A 269 -17.99 5.77 -7.40
C ILE A 269 -18.33 5.00 -6.14
N MET A 270 -17.38 4.23 -5.66
CA MET A 270 -17.43 3.59 -4.35
C MET A 270 -16.90 4.55 -3.29
N THR A 271 -17.55 4.59 -2.14
CA THR A 271 -17.06 5.23 -0.92
C THR A 271 -17.26 4.29 0.26
N ALA A 272 -16.28 4.19 1.14
CA ALA A 272 -16.35 3.36 2.34
C ALA A 272 -15.50 3.97 3.47
N GLY A 273 -15.77 3.59 4.70
CA GLY A 273 -15.12 4.08 5.91
C GLY A 273 -15.99 5.04 6.71
N PRO A 274 -15.55 5.44 7.93
CA PRO A 274 -14.18 5.20 8.44
C PRO A 274 -13.92 3.77 8.94
N SER A 275 -12.69 3.30 8.80
CA SER A 275 -12.22 2.00 9.29
C SER A 275 -10.74 2.10 9.73
N ILE A 276 -10.09 0.96 9.96
CA ILE A 276 -8.65 0.88 10.20
C ILE A 276 -8.01 0.22 8.98
N PHE A 277 -6.96 0.82 8.47
CA PHE A 277 -6.11 0.22 7.44
C PHE A 277 -4.71 0.03 8.02
N SER A 278 -4.11 -1.15 7.83
CA SER A 278 -2.74 -1.43 8.26
C SER A 278 -2.01 -2.21 7.17
N VAL A 279 -0.83 -1.73 6.80
CA VAL A 279 0.04 -2.39 5.84
C VAL A 279 1.47 -2.33 6.33
N ASN A 280 2.17 -3.44 6.22
CA ASN A 280 3.60 -3.49 6.45
C ASN A 280 4.30 -3.37 5.10
N ILE A 281 5.11 -2.33 4.94
CA ILE A 281 5.86 -2.04 3.71
C ILE A 281 7.32 -2.31 4.00
N PRO A 282 7.95 -3.36 3.46
CA PRO A 282 9.37 -3.53 3.54
C PRO A 282 10.07 -2.38 2.80
N VAL A 283 11.04 -1.76 3.44
CA VAL A 283 11.77 -0.61 2.89
C VAL A 283 13.18 -1.02 2.48
N THR A 284 13.82 -1.85 3.27
CA THR A 284 15.14 -2.46 2.98
C THR A 284 15.27 -3.78 3.75
N ASP A 285 16.33 -4.55 3.50
CA ASP A 285 16.62 -5.81 4.22
C ASP A 285 16.53 -5.65 5.75
N GLY A 286 15.47 -6.22 6.32
CA GLY A 286 15.21 -6.24 7.75
C GLY A 286 14.54 -4.99 8.32
N ILE A 287 14.14 -4.02 7.51
CA ILE A 287 13.43 -2.81 7.92
C ILE A 287 12.08 -2.74 7.21
N SER A 288 11.02 -2.66 7.97
CA SER A 288 9.65 -2.51 7.43
C SER A 288 8.94 -1.30 8.03
N LEU A 289 8.15 -0.65 7.20
CA LEU A 289 7.26 0.44 7.57
C LEU A 289 5.90 -0.16 7.95
N ASP A 290 5.60 -0.24 9.23
CA ASP A 290 4.27 -0.66 9.70
C ASP A 290 3.33 0.55 9.68
N LEU A 291 2.67 0.75 8.55
CA LEU A 291 1.77 1.87 8.33
C LEU A 291 0.36 1.51 8.78
N ARG A 292 -0.09 2.10 9.88
CA ARG A 292 -1.47 2.01 10.35
C ARG A 292 -2.17 3.35 10.18
N ILE A 293 -3.28 3.34 9.43
CA ILE A 293 -4.14 4.51 9.19
C ILE A 293 -5.43 4.31 9.96
N THR A 294 -5.72 5.21 10.89
CA THR A 294 -6.97 5.27 11.64
C THR A 294 -7.97 6.17 10.92
N GLY A 295 -9.27 5.92 11.10
CA GLY A 295 -10.31 6.63 10.37
C GLY A 295 -10.20 6.48 8.84
N ALA A 296 -9.65 5.35 8.37
CA ALA A 296 -9.38 5.13 6.97
C ALA A 296 -10.65 5.22 6.11
N GLN A 297 -10.63 6.09 5.13
CA GLN A 297 -11.67 6.29 4.14
C GLN A 297 -11.16 5.86 2.76
N ILE A 298 -12.03 5.24 1.98
CA ILE A 298 -11.72 4.84 0.61
C ILE A 298 -12.75 5.48 -0.33
N GLN A 299 -12.25 6.01 -1.44
CA GLN A 299 -13.05 6.39 -2.59
C GLN A 299 -12.38 5.85 -3.85
N ALA A 300 -13.13 5.21 -4.73
CA ALA A 300 -12.59 4.68 -5.97
C ALA A 300 -13.65 4.61 -7.07
N LYS A 301 -13.22 4.69 -8.31
CA LYS A 301 -14.04 4.43 -9.48
C LYS A 301 -14.12 2.92 -9.70
N VAL A 302 -15.34 2.41 -9.78
CA VAL A 302 -15.62 0.99 -10.01
C VAL A 302 -15.77 0.76 -11.50
N VAL A 303 -14.93 -0.07 -12.08
CA VAL A 303 -14.87 -0.33 -13.52
C VAL A 303 -15.08 -1.82 -13.79
N ASP A 304 -15.81 -2.14 -14.87
CA ASP A 304 -15.91 -3.50 -15.39
C ASP A 304 -14.86 -3.70 -16.48
N GLU A 305 -13.90 -4.57 -16.24
CA GLU A 305 -12.90 -5.01 -17.22
C GLU A 305 -13.18 -6.47 -17.62
N GLY A 306 -14.03 -6.66 -18.63
CA GLY A 306 -14.31 -8.00 -19.17
C GLY A 306 -15.09 -8.91 -18.21
N GLY A 307 -16.02 -8.36 -17.44
CA GLY A 307 -16.79 -9.09 -16.43
C GLY A 307 -16.12 -9.20 -15.07
N ARG A 308 -14.98 -8.53 -14.90
CA ARG A 308 -14.25 -8.44 -13.62
C ARG A 308 -14.28 -7.00 -13.11
N ILE A 309 -14.58 -6.85 -11.84
CA ILE A 309 -14.55 -5.53 -11.19
C ILE A 309 -13.11 -5.19 -10.84
N VAL A 310 -12.70 -3.97 -11.17
CA VAL A 310 -11.46 -3.36 -10.72
C VAL A 310 -11.71 -1.96 -10.20
N LEU A 311 -10.82 -1.45 -9.37
CA LEU A 311 -10.83 -0.10 -8.84
C LEU A 311 -9.81 0.76 -9.56
N LYS A 312 -10.21 1.92 -10.04
CA LYS A 312 -9.37 2.91 -10.68
C LYS A 312 -9.50 4.25 -9.97
N GLU A 313 -8.50 5.10 -10.12
CA GLU A 313 -8.48 6.42 -9.47
C GLU A 313 -8.84 6.29 -7.97
N GLY A 314 -8.34 5.22 -7.35
CA GLY A 314 -8.61 4.93 -5.96
C GLY A 314 -7.83 5.86 -5.05
N ARG A 315 -8.47 6.29 -3.97
CA ARG A 315 -7.88 7.07 -2.89
C ARG A 315 -8.19 6.39 -1.57
N LEU A 316 -7.17 6.27 -0.72
CA LEU A 316 -7.27 5.80 0.65
C LEU A 316 -6.63 6.86 1.54
N GLY A 317 -7.41 7.48 2.41
CA GLY A 317 -6.92 8.53 3.29
C GLY A 317 -7.38 8.32 4.72
N GLY A 318 -6.73 9.01 5.64
CA GLY A 318 -7.01 8.96 7.08
C GLY A 318 -5.86 9.56 7.87
N VAL A 319 -5.67 9.08 9.09
CA VAL A 319 -4.71 9.65 10.03
C VAL A 319 -3.69 8.59 10.47
N ILE A 320 -2.42 8.93 10.39
CA ILE A 320 -1.36 8.20 11.07
C ILE A 320 -1.25 8.81 12.46
N ASP A 321 -1.73 8.10 13.46
CA ASP A 321 -1.65 8.57 14.85
C ASP A 321 -0.20 8.58 15.36
N SER A 322 0.03 9.34 16.42
CA SER A 322 1.39 9.55 16.93
C SER A 322 2.04 8.29 17.46
N LYS A 323 1.27 7.33 17.98
CA LYS A 323 1.79 6.03 18.43
C LYS A 323 2.31 5.21 17.26
N THR A 324 1.56 5.20 16.17
CA THR A 324 1.97 4.55 14.92
C THR A 324 3.20 5.25 14.34
N ALA A 325 3.19 6.57 14.27
CA ALA A 325 4.33 7.34 13.76
C ALA A 325 5.64 7.05 14.52
N ASP A 326 5.55 6.79 15.82
CA ASP A 326 6.71 6.45 16.64
C ASP A 326 7.25 5.03 16.39
N THR A 327 6.44 4.11 15.92
CA THR A 327 6.90 2.75 15.58
C THR A 327 7.60 2.67 14.22
N ILE A 328 7.40 3.66 13.38
CA ILE A 328 7.94 3.72 12.02
C ILE A 328 9.39 4.21 12.08
N ARG A 329 10.36 3.31 11.87
CA ARG A 329 11.81 3.58 11.90
C ARG A 329 12.49 3.02 10.66
N GLY A 330 13.79 3.27 10.55
CA GLY A 330 14.60 2.73 9.46
C GLY A 330 14.59 3.57 8.18
N LEU A 331 13.91 4.72 8.20
CA LEU A 331 13.99 5.67 7.11
C LEU A 331 15.32 6.45 7.22
N GLU A 332 16.11 6.46 6.15
CA GLU A 332 17.33 7.23 6.06
C GLU A 332 17.22 8.26 4.94
N VAL A 333 17.38 9.53 5.28
CA VAL A 333 17.36 10.63 4.30
C VAL A 333 18.45 11.64 4.67
N GLU A 334 19.66 11.44 4.16
CA GLU A 334 20.83 12.28 4.45
C GLU A 334 20.56 13.78 4.24
N GLN A 335 19.74 14.14 3.23
CA GLN A 335 19.48 15.53 2.88
C GLN A 335 18.78 16.33 3.98
N ILE A 336 18.06 15.66 4.87
CA ILE A 336 17.34 16.27 5.98
C ILE A 336 17.88 15.82 7.35
N GLY A 337 18.90 14.98 7.38
CA GLY A 337 19.48 14.45 8.61
C GLY A 337 18.61 13.41 9.31
N LEU A 338 17.73 12.74 8.59
CA LEU A 338 16.94 11.63 9.12
C LEU A 338 17.83 10.38 9.14
N LEU A 339 18.04 9.83 10.33
CA LEU A 339 18.83 8.63 10.57
C LEU A 339 17.91 7.42 10.78
N PRO A 340 18.37 6.19 10.52
CA PRO A 340 17.55 4.98 10.66
C PRO A 340 16.98 4.75 12.08
N GLU A 341 17.64 5.28 13.10
CA GLU A 341 17.17 5.24 14.49
C GLU A 341 16.04 6.23 14.81
N ASN A 342 15.86 7.27 14.01
CA ASN A 342 14.77 8.23 14.18
C ASN A 342 13.44 7.60 13.80
N SER A 343 12.40 7.89 14.56
CA SER A 343 11.04 7.53 14.17
C SER A 343 10.42 8.55 13.21
N LEU A 344 9.32 8.18 12.56
CA LEU A 344 8.54 9.15 11.78
C LEU A 344 8.00 10.26 12.70
N LEU A 345 7.73 9.98 13.97
CA LEU A 345 7.37 10.98 14.97
C LEU A 345 8.50 12.00 15.15
N ASP A 346 9.73 11.52 15.37
CA ASP A 346 10.91 12.38 15.51
C ASP A 346 11.12 13.22 14.23
N ALA A 347 11.07 12.57 13.08
CA ALA A 347 11.22 13.25 11.79
C ALA A 347 10.21 14.38 11.60
N THR A 348 8.98 14.15 12.02
CA THR A 348 7.87 15.08 11.83
C THR A 348 7.90 16.24 12.79
N PHE A 349 8.09 15.97 14.09
CA PHE A 349 7.90 16.97 15.15
C PHE A 349 9.22 17.55 15.68
N ALA A 350 10.34 16.83 15.60
CA ALA A 350 11.67 17.32 15.98
C ALA A 350 12.35 18.18 14.90
N ASN A 351 11.60 18.85 14.06
CA ASN A 351 12.06 19.78 13.02
C ASN A 351 12.88 19.21 11.85
N LEU A 352 12.92 17.89 11.66
CA LEU A 352 13.53 17.31 10.45
C LEU A 352 12.63 17.54 9.22
N LEU A 353 11.39 17.10 9.29
CA LEU A 353 10.37 17.31 8.24
C LEU A 353 9.44 18.50 8.55
N GLY A 354 9.44 19.02 9.77
CA GLY A 354 8.52 20.05 10.23
C GLY A 354 8.37 21.25 9.28
N PRO A 355 9.45 21.78 8.68
CA PRO A 355 9.35 22.86 7.69
C PRO A 355 8.66 22.45 6.40
N LEU A 356 8.80 21.19 5.96
CA LEU A 356 8.17 20.64 4.75
C LEU A 356 6.70 20.34 4.98
N LEU A 357 6.37 19.74 6.11
CA LEU A 357 4.99 19.38 6.48
C LEU A 357 4.16 20.61 6.89
N ALA A 358 4.81 21.70 7.26
CA ALA A 358 4.17 22.94 7.71
C ALA A 358 3.11 22.69 8.80
N LEU A 359 3.47 21.86 9.80
CA LEU A 359 2.56 21.50 10.90
C LEU A 359 2.18 22.72 11.74
N PRO A 360 0.98 22.72 12.34
CA PRO A 360 0.53 23.77 13.23
C PRO A 360 1.51 23.97 14.40
N LYS A 361 1.61 25.21 14.87
CA LYS A 361 2.35 25.50 16.11
C LYS A 361 1.47 25.17 17.30
N ALA A 362 2.07 24.58 18.33
CA ALA A 362 1.40 24.39 19.60
C ALA A 362 0.85 25.70 20.16
N LYS A 363 -0.21 25.63 20.97
CA LYS A 363 -0.83 26.77 21.61
C LYS A 363 0.19 27.64 22.32
N SER A 364 -0.14 28.93 22.50
CA SER A 364 0.80 29.95 22.96
C SER A 364 1.42 29.69 24.34
N ASP A 365 0.72 29.04 25.23
CA ASP A 365 1.20 28.66 26.57
C ASP A 365 2.26 27.55 26.49
N ILE A 366 2.04 26.53 25.65
CA ILE A 366 2.99 25.46 25.37
C ILE A 366 4.18 25.99 24.57
N GLY A 367 3.90 26.74 23.50
CA GLY A 367 4.92 27.31 22.62
C GLY A 367 5.84 28.33 23.30
N VAL A 368 5.39 28.98 24.38
CA VAL A 368 6.24 29.86 25.19
C VAL A 368 7.19 29.04 26.09
N LYS A 369 6.70 27.90 26.60
CA LYS A 369 7.52 27.02 27.47
C LYS A 369 8.56 26.24 26.68
N TYR A 370 8.16 25.74 25.51
CA TYR A 370 9.00 24.93 24.62
C TYR A 370 8.94 25.49 23.19
N PRO A 371 9.85 26.40 22.81
CA PRO A 371 9.91 26.94 21.47
C PRO A 371 10.13 25.82 20.45
N GLY A 372 9.31 25.77 19.42
CA GLY A 372 9.43 24.73 18.38
C GLY A 372 8.40 23.61 18.46
N CYS A 373 7.64 23.51 19.55
CA CYS A 373 6.56 22.52 19.63
C CYS A 373 5.56 22.63 18.48
N ARG A 374 5.10 21.47 18.03
CA ARG A 374 4.09 21.33 16.96
C ARG A 374 2.94 20.49 17.47
N THR A 375 1.78 20.67 16.86
CA THR A 375 0.63 19.79 17.03
C THR A 375 0.43 18.96 15.78
N PRO A 376 -0.20 17.80 15.88
CA PRO A 376 -0.79 17.11 14.74
C PRO A 376 -1.64 18.07 13.88
N ASP A 377 -1.78 17.78 12.59
CA ASP A 377 -2.66 18.56 11.73
C ASP A 377 -4.12 18.11 11.83
N ILE A 378 -4.36 16.88 12.25
CA ILE A 378 -5.70 16.35 12.48
C ILE A 378 -5.91 16.12 13.98
N ASP A 379 -6.81 16.89 14.53
CA ASP A 379 -7.33 16.79 15.91
C ASP A 379 -8.58 15.90 15.86
N VAL A 380 -8.37 14.60 16.08
CA VAL A 380 -9.38 13.55 15.86
C VAL A 380 -10.55 13.69 16.87
N ASP A 381 -10.26 14.04 18.10
CA ASP A 381 -11.28 14.14 19.16
C ASP A 381 -11.68 15.58 19.50
N GLN A 382 -11.11 16.54 18.75
CA GLN A 382 -11.44 17.96 18.82
C GLN A 382 -11.19 18.62 20.19
N ASP A 383 -10.20 18.12 20.95
CA ASP A 383 -9.81 18.69 22.24
C ASP A 383 -8.70 19.74 22.12
N GLY A 384 -7.92 19.69 21.04
CA GLY A 384 -6.86 20.64 20.68
C GLY A 384 -5.68 20.62 21.63
N LEU A 385 -5.37 19.51 22.27
CA LEU A 385 -4.40 19.46 23.38
C LEU A 385 -3.08 18.77 23.01
N GLU A 386 -3.05 17.79 22.13
CA GLU A 386 -1.84 17.04 21.84
C GLU A 386 -0.74 17.92 21.24
N ALA A 387 0.47 17.78 21.78
CA ALA A 387 1.64 18.47 21.27
C ALA A 387 2.93 17.68 21.50
N TYR A 388 3.91 17.91 20.63
CA TYR A 388 5.20 17.23 20.61
C TYR A 388 6.31 18.24 20.47
N CYS A 389 7.35 18.08 21.29
CA CYS A 389 8.43 19.03 21.36
C CYS A 389 9.77 18.33 21.45
N ASP A 390 10.76 18.94 20.81
CA ASP A 390 12.17 18.75 21.10
C ASP A 390 12.56 19.82 22.11
N SER A 391 13.00 19.43 23.32
CA SER A 391 13.37 20.35 24.39
C SER A 391 14.63 21.16 24.08
N ASN A 392 15.46 20.68 23.15
CA ASN A 392 16.69 21.32 22.74
C ASN A 392 16.86 21.35 21.21
N PRO A 393 16.00 22.04 20.48
CA PRO A 393 15.93 22.02 19.02
C PRO A 393 17.20 22.49 18.31
N ASP A 394 18.15 23.07 19.04
CA ASP A 394 19.41 23.61 18.50
C ASP A 394 20.57 22.60 18.55
N ASP A 395 20.39 21.43 19.17
CA ASP A 395 21.44 20.42 19.23
C ASP A 395 21.45 19.48 18.01
N GLU A 396 22.38 18.51 17.99
CA GLU A 396 22.50 17.53 16.90
C GLU A 396 21.50 16.37 17.04
N VAL A 397 20.88 16.21 18.21
CA VAL A 397 20.00 15.09 18.53
C VAL A 397 18.54 15.54 18.31
N LYS A 398 17.96 15.12 17.21
CA LYS A 398 16.59 15.46 16.83
C LYS A 398 15.62 14.37 17.28
N VAL A 399 15.06 14.53 18.48
CA VAL A 399 14.08 13.60 19.07
C VAL A 399 12.94 14.36 19.73
N VAL A 400 11.76 13.73 19.75
CA VAL A 400 10.64 14.21 20.56
C VAL A 400 10.82 13.70 21.97
N ASP A 401 11.22 14.57 22.88
CA ASP A 401 11.48 14.26 24.28
C ASP A 401 10.42 14.83 25.26
N ILE A 402 9.54 15.69 24.78
CA ILE A 402 8.41 16.22 25.53
C ILE A 402 7.11 15.97 24.77
N CYS A 403 6.15 15.31 25.44
CA CYS A 403 4.82 15.07 24.92
C CYS A 403 3.75 15.67 25.83
N ILE A 404 2.68 16.14 25.23
CA ILE A 404 1.47 16.58 25.90
C ILE A 404 0.33 15.78 25.33
N ASP A 405 -0.37 15.03 26.16
CA ASP A 405 -1.47 14.16 25.76
C ASP A 405 -2.80 14.88 25.62
N GLY A 406 -3.83 14.17 25.15
CA GLY A 406 -5.19 14.68 24.98
C GLY A 406 -5.89 15.08 26.27
N ASP A 407 -5.34 14.79 27.45
CA ASP A 407 -5.80 15.32 28.74
C ASP A 407 -5.01 16.57 29.18
N GLY A 408 -4.06 17.03 28.36
CA GLY A 408 -3.16 18.14 28.66
C GLY A 408 -2.06 17.78 29.66
N THR A 409 -1.82 16.50 29.89
CA THR A 409 -0.75 16.05 30.78
C THR A 409 0.57 16.08 30.05
N GLU A 410 1.49 16.87 30.59
CA GLU A 410 2.86 16.95 30.10
C GLU A 410 3.71 15.88 30.75
N PHE A 411 4.55 15.21 29.96
CA PHE A 411 5.59 14.34 30.46
C PHE A 411 6.83 14.44 29.60
N GLN A 412 7.94 14.14 30.22
CA GLN A 412 9.25 14.06 29.60
C GLN A 412 9.84 12.70 29.92
N ASP A 413 10.40 12.04 28.95
CA ASP A 413 11.07 10.76 29.18
C ASP A 413 12.40 11.00 29.91
N ALA A 414 12.47 10.57 31.16
CA ALA A 414 13.61 10.79 32.03
C ALA A 414 14.70 9.74 31.80
N GLY A 415 15.28 9.70 30.60
CA GLY A 415 16.43 8.83 30.41
C GLY A 415 16.85 8.55 28.97
N ASN A 416 15.93 8.51 28.05
CA ASN A 416 16.19 8.20 26.64
C ASN A 416 15.86 9.33 25.67
N MET A 417 15.38 10.44 26.16
CA MET A 417 15.07 11.62 25.35
C MET A 417 14.02 11.36 24.25
N GLN A 418 13.07 10.46 24.50
CA GLN A 418 11.98 10.10 23.59
C GLN A 418 10.68 9.88 24.35
N CYS A 419 9.55 10.21 23.75
CA CYS A 419 8.23 9.96 24.34
C CYS A 419 7.70 8.54 24.16
N THR A 420 8.44 7.67 23.49
CA THR A 420 8.05 6.36 22.99
C THR A 420 7.44 5.40 24.01
N GLU A 421 8.09 5.25 25.17
CA GLU A 421 7.64 4.29 26.19
C GLU A 421 6.33 4.70 26.85
N VAL A 422 6.05 5.98 26.86
CA VAL A 422 4.86 6.53 27.48
C VAL A 422 3.65 6.40 26.58
N MET A 423 3.85 6.55 25.26
CA MET A 423 2.81 6.40 24.26
C MET A 423 2.30 4.95 24.13
N LYS A 424 3.14 3.97 24.42
CA LYS A 424 2.74 2.55 24.41
C LYS A 424 1.76 2.17 25.53
N GLY A 425 1.71 2.96 26.61
CA GLY A 425 0.83 2.71 27.73
C GLY A 425 -0.62 3.16 27.46
N THR A 426 -1.58 2.52 28.12
CA THR A 426 -2.98 2.94 28.09
C THR A 426 -3.28 4.13 29.01
N LYS A 427 -2.28 4.62 29.73
CA LYS A 427 -2.42 5.69 30.72
C LYS A 427 -2.59 7.06 30.09
N TYR A 428 -2.04 7.26 28.93
CA TYR A 428 -2.01 8.54 28.24
C TYR A 428 -2.82 8.44 26.93
N ARG A 429 -3.52 9.52 26.61
CA ARG A 429 -4.41 9.61 25.47
C ARG A 429 -3.71 10.31 24.33
N PHE A 430 -3.37 9.55 23.28
CA PHE A 430 -2.83 10.04 22.02
C PHE A 430 -3.68 9.47 20.91
N VAL A 431 -4.46 10.30 20.28
CA VAL A 431 -5.41 9.92 19.21
C VAL A 431 -5.26 10.77 17.96
N ASP A 432 -4.63 11.94 18.09
CA ASP A 432 -4.37 12.84 17.00
C ASP A 432 -3.19 12.36 16.14
N GLY A 433 -3.09 12.88 14.94
CA GLY A 433 -2.02 12.44 14.04
C GLY A 433 -1.88 13.28 12.78
N ILE A 434 -1.18 12.71 11.84
CA ILE A 434 -0.81 13.32 10.59
C ILE A 434 -1.72 12.79 9.50
N SER A 435 -2.29 13.69 8.69
CA SER A 435 -3.09 13.31 7.53
C SER A 435 -2.24 12.61 6.47
N VAL A 436 -2.81 11.56 5.92
CA VAL A 436 -2.21 10.76 4.84
C VAL A 436 -3.24 10.45 3.77
N GLU A 437 -2.81 10.46 2.53
CA GLU A 437 -3.54 9.86 1.42
C GLU A 437 -2.63 9.06 0.51
N LEU A 438 -3.11 7.89 0.14
CA LEU A 438 -2.52 6.99 -0.84
C LEU A 438 -3.45 6.91 -2.06
N ASN A 439 -2.89 7.09 -3.24
CA ASN A 439 -3.56 6.78 -4.48
C ASN A 439 -3.28 5.34 -4.89
N PHE A 440 -4.29 4.63 -5.36
CA PHE A 440 -4.13 3.24 -5.75
C PHE A 440 -4.99 2.85 -6.96
N GLU A 441 -4.59 1.80 -7.64
CA GLU A 441 -5.40 1.08 -8.60
C GLU A 441 -5.31 -0.41 -8.34
N THR A 442 -6.32 -1.16 -8.78
CA THR A 442 -6.33 -2.61 -8.67
C THR A 442 -6.40 -3.28 -10.04
N THR A 443 -5.94 -4.52 -10.09
CA THR A 443 -6.15 -5.43 -11.19
C THR A 443 -6.81 -6.72 -10.71
N ALA A 444 -7.61 -7.35 -11.58
CA ALA A 444 -8.28 -8.60 -11.25
C ALA A 444 -7.27 -9.76 -11.22
N ILE A 445 -7.42 -10.65 -10.25
CA ILE A 445 -6.67 -11.89 -10.13
C ILE A 445 -7.61 -13.10 -10.16
N LYS A 446 -7.08 -14.31 -10.30
CA LYS A 446 -7.86 -15.55 -10.34
C LYS A 446 -8.46 -15.88 -9.00
N ALA A 447 -7.66 -15.92 -7.95
CA ALA A 447 -8.10 -16.29 -6.62
C ALA A 447 -7.17 -15.75 -5.51
N ILE A 448 -7.74 -15.61 -4.33
CA ILE A 448 -7.05 -15.41 -3.07
C ILE A 448 -7.05 -16.76 -2.35
N LYS A 449 -5.90 -17.19 -1.84
CA LYS A 449 -5.69 -18.46 -1.16
C LYS A 449 -5.44 -18.27 0.33
N PRO A 450 -5.86 -19.21 1.17
CA PRO A 450 -5.56 -19.16 2.60
C PRO A 450 -4.04 -19.22 2.85
N PRO A 451 -3.57 -18.72 3.99
CA PRO A 451 -2.19 -18.90 4.45
C PRO A 451 -1.77 -20.36 4.40
N ARG A 452 -0.50 -20.62 4.03
CA ARG A 452 0.09 -21.96 4.02
C ARG A 452 0.42 -22.48 5.42
#